data_fab413d249eb66e7cfefedbc768588b4
#
_entry.id   fab413d249eb66e7cfefedbc768588b4
#
_cell.length_a   1.000
_cell.length_b   1.000
_cell.length_c   1.000
_cell.angle_alpha   90.00
_cell.angle_beta   90.00
_cell.angle_gamma   90.00
#
_symmetry.space_group_name_H-M   'P 1'
#
loop_
_entity.id
_entity.type
_entity.pdbx_description
1 polymer ?
#
loop_
_entity_poly.entity_id
_entity_poly.type
_entity_poly.pdbx_seq_one_letter_code
_entity_poly.pdbx_strand_id
1 'polypeptide(L)'
;MSEEDTQSVNSHEYLPSTLGELVEEVEEDADEIGRRKYSITQLVASLGSDADISELPPELERRVRDFHLAQQKRKDKYGTMTASGIYGMYVHLASVRIDLEWAEDAAWRRHNDEPYLAWTDFDDIRIRGFNRPWLTYALILACSVMMFLEFAFNSWSCESLDVNPLIGPSAQTLSDLGARDTSAIVMNGQWFRLFTPLVLHAGIIHYFVNMAALFFIGGAVEQSHGMFNAFLIFMISGVGGNILSAIFLPQYISVGASGGIFGLIGACLADIILNWNILFLKSGESDDATRKRNTWAIFWIVTEVVVNILLGTTPYIDNFTHLGGLLYGFCCGLSTMESAVVGFFGYKATFCDQLRSFLIRFFGLIASVVFIMLTTAWLASSDVGENPCPNCRYFSCVPFPWWSDNKWWHCDDCDRVTADLYSSGGNFYDSISLTCPNKEVQFIDVTKDQVQTAEEMSAKLPDYCRDFCSEVFSN
;
A
#
# COMPACT_ATOMS: atom_id res chain seq x y z
N MET A 1 -47.48 34.10 -25.73
CA MET A 1 -47.58 32.91 -24.90
C MET A 1 -47.24 31.78 -25.82
N SER A 2 -45.98 31.45 -25.87
CA SER A 2 -45.38 30.35 -26.65
C SER A 2 -44.69 29.43 -25.66
N GLU A 3 -45.18 28.20 -25.61
CA GLU A 3 -44.55 27.10 -24.91
C GLU A 3 -43.23 26.77 -25.60
N GLU A 4 -42.16 26.89 -24.89
CA GLU A 4 -40.84 26.36 -25.29
C GLU A 4 -40.73 24.90 -24.82
N ASP A 5 -40.74 24.02 -25.80
CA ASP A 5 -40.51 22.59 -25.67
C ASP A 5 -39.11 22.31 -25.08
N THR A 6 -39.07 21.83 -23.86
CA THR A 6 -37.92 21.14 -23.30
C THR A 6 -37.85 19.72 -23.87
N GLN A 7 -37.16 19.56 -25.00
CA GLN A 7 -36.76 18.24 -25.49
C GLN A 7 -35.69 17.68 -24.57
N SER A 8 -36.08 16.67 -23.78
CA SER A 8 -35.17 15.74 -23.13
C SER A 8 -34.43 14.97 -24.22
N VAL A 9 -33.12 15.26 -24.35
CA VAL A 9 -32.23 14.48 -25.20
C VAL A 9 -32.07 13.08 -24.58
N ASN A 10 -32.85 12.15 -25.09
CA ASN A 10 -32.67 10.72 -24.88
C ASN A 10 -31.42 10.30 -25.66
N SER A 11 -30.29 10.18 -24.97
CA SER A 11 -29.04 9.63 -25.49
C SER A 11 -29.08 8.09 -25.57
N HIS A 12 -30.05 7.53 -26.32
CA HIS A 12 -29.86 6.24 -26.95
C HIS A 12 -29.23 6.54 -28.32
N GLU A 13 -27.90 6.67 -28.37
CA GLU A 13 -27.17 6.69 -29.64
C GLU A 13 -27.45 5.35 -30.34
N TYR A 14 -28.07 5.43 -31.51
CA TYR A 14 -28.26 4.31 -32.41
C TYR A 14 -26.88 3.78 -32.81
N LEU A 15 -26.55 2.56 -32.41
CA LEU A 15 -25.46 1.81 -33.01
C LEU A 15 -25.80 1.53 -34.47
N PRO A 16 -24.89 1.84 -35.43
CA PRO A 16 -25.11 1.54 -36.83
C PRO A 16 -25.40 0.06 -37.06
N SER A 17 -26.38 -0.24 -37.85
CA SER A 17 -26.90 -1.59 -38.02
C SER A 17 -26.13 -2.43 -39.04
N THR A 18 -25.24 -1.82 -39.83
CA THR A 18 -24.44 -2.49 -40.86
C THR A 18 -22.98 -2.03 -40.85
N LEU A 19 -22.10 -2.91 -41.30
CA LEU A 19 -20.68 -2.61 -41.45
C LEU A 19 -20.41 -1.41 -42.37
N GLY A 20 -21.23 -1.23 -43.44
CA GLY A 20 -21.14 -0.13 -44.39
C GLY A 20 -21.43 1.23 -43.75
N GLU A 21 -22.49 1.33 -42.95
CA GLU A 21 -22.84 2.55 -42.19
C GLU A 21 -21.75 2.94 -41.20
N LEU A 22 -21.14 1.95 -40.53
CA LEU A 22 -20.04 2.16 -39.59
C LEU A 22 -18.77 2.68 -40.29
N VAL A 23 -18.46 2.20 -41.50
CA VAL A 23 -17.31 2.62 -42.27
C VAL A 23 -17.53 4.04 -42.81
N GLU A 24 -18.74 4.37 -43.31
CA GLU A 24 -19.10 5.73 -43.75
C GLU A 24 -19.03 6.73 -42.60
N GLU A 25 -19.57 6.42 -41.43
CA GLU A 25 -19.49 7.29 -40.23
C GLU A 25 -18.05 7.49 -39.73
N VAL A 26 -17.17 6.48 -39.84
CA VAL A 26 -15.75 6.58 -39.47
C VAL A 26 -14.95 7.39 -40.52
N GLU A 27 -15.30 7.32 -41.79
CA GLU A 27 -14.66 8.11 -42.85
C GLU A 27 -15.14 9.57 -42.88
N GLU A 28 -16.45 9.85 -42.72
CA GLU A 28 -16.99 11.21 -42.68
C GLU A 28 -16.49 12.04 -41.49
N ASP A 29 -16.36 11.44 -40.31
CA ASP A 29 -15.87 12.13 -39.11
C ASP A 29 -14.35 12.39 -39.15
N ALA A 30 -13.62 11.75 -40.05
CA ALA A 30 -12.17 11.99 -40.21
C ALA A 30 -11.84 13.34 -40.80
N ASP A 31 -12.75 13.91 -41.65
CA ASP A 31 -12.48 15.11 -42.44
C ASP A 31 -12.91 16.42 -41.77
N GLU A 32 -13.88 16.43 -40.89
CA GLU A 32 -14.49 17.71 -40.49
C GLU A 32 -13.99 18.32 -39.18
N ILE A 33 -13.47 17.61 -38.17
CA ILE A 33 -13.10 18.30 -36.88
C ILE A 33 -12.10 17.53 -36.01
N GLY A 34 -11.49 16.43 -36.42
CA GLY A 34 -10.59 15.66 -35.54
C GLY A 34 -11.30 15.06 -34.31
N ARG A 35 -12.59 14.85 -34.38
CA ARG A 35 -13.41 14.16 -33.41
C ARG A 35 -13.70 12.75 -33.93
N ARG A 36 -12.98 11.77 -33.42
CA ARG A 36 -13.36 10.38 -33.64
C ARG A 36 -14.64 10.07 -32.84
N LYS A 37 -15.71 9.73 -33.52
CA LYS A 37 -16.95 9.28 -32.90
C LYS A 37 -16.81 7.89 -32.26
N TYR A 38 -15.97 7.02 -32.84
CA TYR A 38 -15.72 5.67 -32.36
C TYR A 38 -14.24 5.34 -32.26
N SER A 39 -13.82 4.70 -31.18
CA SER A 39 -12.47 4.11 -31.04
C SER A 39 -12.42 2.77 -31.78
N ILE A 40 -11.20 2.33 -32.15
CA ILE A 40 -11.00 0.97 -32.69
C ILE A 40 -11.63 -0.09 -31.76
N THR A 41 -11.60 0.13 -30.47
CA THR A 41 -12.20 -0.77 -29.47
C THR A 41 -13.70 -0.84 -29.61
N GLN A 42 -14.38 0.30 -29.84
CA GLN A 42 -15.83 0.34 -30.07
C GLN A 42 -16.18 -0.29 -31.41
N LEU A 43 -15.38 -0.03 -32.45
CA LEU A 43 -15.54 -0.64 -33.76
C LEU A 43 -15.43 -2.18 -33.67
N VAL A 44 -14.37 -2.69 -33.03
CA VAL A 44 -14.15 -4.13 -32.86
C VAL A 44 -15.27 -4.76 -32.05
N ALA A 45 -15.76 -4.06 -31.03
CA ALA A 45 -16.85 -4.52 -30.20
C ALA A 45 -18.18 -4.58 -30.96
N SER A 46 -18.46 -3.60 -31.83
CA SER A 46 -19.66 -3.59 -32.66
C SER A 46 -19.64 -4.64 -33.78
N LEU A 47 -18.47 -5.03 -34.26
CA LEU A 47 -18.30 -6.04 -35.29
C LEU A 47 -18.58 -7.48 -34.82
N GLY A 48 -18.50 -7.74 -33.49
CA GLY A 48 -18.59 -9.10 -32.93
C GLY A 48 -17.39 -9.98 -33.26
N SER A 49 -17.30 -11.13 -32.58
CA SER A 49 -16.15 -12.06 -32.70
C SER A 49 -16.06 -12.75 -34.07
N ASP A 50 -17.13 -12.80 -34.81
CA ASP A 50 -17.28 -13.60 -36.05
C ASP A 50 -17.47 -12.71 -37.30
N ALA A 51 -17.26 -11.39 -37.17
CA ALA A 51 -17.40 -10.48 -38.30
C ALA A 51 -16.32 -10.68 -39.37
N ASP A 52 -16.72 -10.68 -40.63
CA ASP A 52 -15.77 -10.72 -41.76
C ASP A 52 -15.14 -9.33 -41.93
N ILE A 53 -13.93 -9.18 -41.39
CA ILE A 53 -13.17 -7.93 -41.49
C ILE A 53 -12.56 -7.67 -42.87
N SER A 54 -12.68 -8.62 -43.80
CA SER A 54 -12.14 -8.45 -45.17
C SER A 54 -12.90 -7.43 -46.01
N GLU A 55 -14.10 -7.02 -45.59
CA GLU A 55 -14.92 -5.98 -46.20
C GLU A 55 -14.51 -4.56 -45.77
N LEU A 56 -13.65 -4.45 -44.73
CA LEU A 56 -13.16 -3.15 -44.25
C LEU A 56 -12.10 -2.55 -45.18
N PRO A 57 -11.97 -1.21 -45.25
CA PRO A 57 -10.84 -0.58 -45.89
C PRO A 57 -9.50 -1.17 -45.42
N PRO A 58 -8.50 -1.37 -46.29
CA PRO A 58 -7.27 -2.11 -45.98
C PRO A 58 -6.52 -1.60 -44.73
N GLU A 59 -6.56 -0.28 -44.50
CA GLU A 59 -5.95 0.32 -43.31
C GLU A 59 -6.71 -0.03 -42.04
N LEU A 60 -8.04 0.01 -42.09
CA LEU A 60 -8.90 -0.29 -40.97
C LEU A 60 -8.89 -1.80 -40.64
N GLU A 61 -8.92 -2.66 -41.66
CA GLU A 61 -8.74 -4.10 -41.55
C GLU A 61 -7.42 -4.44 -40.82
N ARG A 62 -6.32 -3.81 -41.23
CA ARG A 62 -5.01 -4.00 -40.60
C ARG A 62 -5.04 -3.60 -39.14
N ARG A 63 -5.66 -2.46 -38.79
CA ARG A 63 -5.75 -1.96 -37.41
C ARG A 63 -6.62 -2.84 -36.54
N VAL A 64 -7.73 -3.35 -37.04
CA VAL A 64 -8.60 -4.31 -36.34
C VAL A 64 -7.84 -5.62 -36.12
N ARG A 65 -7.12 -6.11 -37.11
CA ARG A 65 -6.31 -7.33 -37.02
C ARG A 65 -5.19 -7.19 -35.99
N ASP A 66 -4.49 -6.06 -35.98
CA ASP A 66 -3.43 -5.75 -35.00
C ASP A 66 -4.00 -5.67 -33.59
N PHE A 67 -5.19 -5.09 -33.42
CA PHE A 67 -5.86 -5.04 -32.12
C PHE A 67 -6.24 -6.45 -31.59
N HIS A 68 -6.78 -7.31 -32.46
CA HIS A 68 -7.07 -8.71 -32.09
C HIS A 68 -5.78 -9.46 -31.72
N LEU A 69 -4.72 -9.27 -32.49
CA LEU A 69 -3.43 -9.88 -32.23
C LEU A 69 -2.84 -9.39 -30.89
N ALA A 70 -2.98 -8.09 -30.61
CA ALA A 70 -2.57 -7.49 -29.34
C ALA A 70 -3.36 -8.07 -28.16
N GLN A 71 -4.68 -8.20 -28.29
CA GLN A 71 -5.51 -8.82 -27.29
C GLN A 71 -5.13 -10.29 -27.04
N GLN A 72 -4.86 -11.05 -28.09
CA GLN A 72 -4.45 -12.44 -27.96
C GLN A 72 -3.08 -12.55 -27.28
N LYS A 73 -2.09 -11.78 -27.72
CA LYS A 73 -0.76 -11.73 -27.08
C LYS A 73 -0.84 -11.30 -25.62
N ARG A 74 -1.72 -10.36 -25.29
CA ARG A 74 -1.98 -9.94 -23.92
C ARG A 74 -2.58 -11.09 -23.10
N LYS A 75 -3.56 -11.81 -23.66
CA LYS A 75 -4.15 -12.99 -23.03
C LYS A 75 -3.10 -14.06 -22.80
N ASP A 76 -2.20 -14.30 -23.73
CA ASP A 76 -1.12 -15.27 -23.62
C ASP A 76 -0.06 -14.84 -22.60
N LYS A 77 0.30 -13.55 -22.57
CA LYS A 77 1.31 -12.99 -21.66
C LYS A 77 0.81 -12.84 -20.22
N TYR A 78 -0.44 -12.42 -20.05
CA TYR A 78 -1.01 -12.06 -18.76
C TYR A 78 -2.18 -12.98 -18.34
N GLY A 79 -2.79 -13.71 -19.25
CA GLY A 79 -3.93 -14.59 -19.00
C GLY A 79 -3.60 -15.87 -18.27
N THR A 80 -2.35 -16.31 -18.31
CA THR A 80 -1.83 -17.39 -17.47
C THR A 80 -1.51 -16.91 -16.04
N MET A 81 -1.35 -15.61 -15.84
CA MET A 81 -1.33 -15.03 -14.51
C MET A 81 -2.79 -14.80 -14.10
N THR A 82 -3.45 -15.84 -13.67
CA THR A 82 -4.70 -15.79 -12.89
C THR A 82 -4.43 -15.13 -11.53
N ALA A 83 -3.73 -14.01 -11.54
CA ALA A 83 -3.49 -13.22 -10.37
C ALA A 83 -4.83 -12.62 -9.98
N SER A 84 -5.49 -13.29 -9.07
CA SER A 84 -6.56 -12.72 -8.28
C SER A 84 -6.00 -11.60 -7.41
N GLY A 85 -6.79 -10.59 -7.09
CA GLY A 85 -6.40 -9.55 -6.18
C GLY A 85 -5.79 -8.31 -6.83
N ILE A 86 -5.04 -7.56 -6.04
CA ILE A 86 -4.44 -6.26 -6.40
C ILE A 86 -3.58 -6.36 -7.66
N TYR A 87 -2.75 -7.38 -7.74
CA TYR A 87 -1.86 -7.57 -8.89
C TYR A 87 -2.62 -7.74 -10.22
N GLY A 88 -3.68 -8.56 -10.22
CA GLY A 88 -4.50 -8.75 -11.43
C GLY A 88 -5.20 -7.47 -11.88
N MET A 89 -5.63 -6.63 -10.94
CA MET A 89 -6.21 -5.32 -11.22
C MET A 89 -5.17 -4.38 -11.85
N TYR A 90 -3.94 -4.34 -11.31
CA TYR A 90 -2.87 -3.51 -11.86
C TYR A 90 -2.42 -3.95 -13.25
N VAL A 91 -2.32 -5.25 -13.50
CA VAL A 91 -2.04 -5.78 -14.82
C VAL A 91 -3.12 -5.33 -15.81
N HIS A 92 -4.38 -5.33 -15.40
CA HIS A 92 -5.47 -4.83 -16.25
C HIS A 92 -5.37 -3.32 -16.48
N LEU A 93 -5.17 -2.51 -15.45
CA LEU A 93 -4.99 -1.06 -15.59
C LEU A 93 -3.76 -0.72 -16.44
N ALA A 94 -2.64 -1.41 -16.23
CA ALA A 94 -1.44 -1.23 -17.05
C ALA A 94 -1.70 -1.58 -18.53
N SER A 95 -2.45 -2.65 -18.80
CA SER A 95 -2.80 -3.02 -20.16
C SER A 95 -3.69 -1.97 -20.83
N VAL A 96 -4.67 -1.43 -20.10
CA VAL A 96 -5.53 -0.36 -20.59
C VAL A 96 -4.71 0.90 -20.90
N ARG A 97 -3.75 1.26 -20.06
CA ARG A 97 -2.84 2.41 -20.31
C ARG A 97 -1.98 2.24 -21.56
N ILE A 98 -1.42 1.04 -21.76
CA ILE A 98 -0.64 0.76 -22.99
C ILE A 98 -1.50 0.94 -24.24
N ASP A 99 -2.74 0.48 -24.21
CA ASP A 99 -3.66 0.68 -25.34
C ASP A 99 -3.98 2.14 -25.59
N LEU A 100 -4.10 2.94 -24.51
CA LEU A 100 -4.32 4.37 -24.57
C LEU A 100 -3.16 5.09 -25.25
N GLU A 101 -1.95 4.85 -24.75
CA GLU A 101 -0.73 5.47 -25.29
C GLU A 101 -0.51 5.08 -26.75
N TRP A 102 -0.75 3.82 -27.10
CA TRP A 102 -0.70 3.39 -28.50
C TRP A 102 -1.75 4.09 -29.38
N ALA A 103 -2.98 4.27 -28.89
CA ALA A 103 -4.03 4.98 -29.61
C ALA A 103 -3.68 6.47 -29.78
N GLU A 104 -3.08 7.10 -28.78
CA GLU A 104 -2.59 8.48 -28.84
C GLU A 104 -1.41 8.61 -29.83
N ASP A 105 -0.43 7.70 -29.77
CA ASP A 105 0.70 7.66 -30.71
C ASP A 105 0.22 7.46 -32.15
N ALA A 106 -0.73 6.56 -32.37
CA ALA A 106 -1.32 6.32 -33.68
C ALA A 106 -2.07 7.56 -34.22
N ALA A 107 -2.73 8.33 -33.36
CA ALA A 107 -3.39 9.56 -33.72
C ALA A 107 -2.38 10.67 -34.06
N TRP A 108 -1.32 10.79 -33.25
CA TRP A 108 -0.24 11.76 -33.49
C TRP A 108 0.51 11.46 -34.77
N ARG A 109 0.86 10.18 -35.05
CA ARG A 109 1.53 9.77 -36.31
C ARG A 109 0.70 10.08 -37.54
N ARG A 110 -0.62 9.82 -37.46
CA ARG A 110 -1.52 10.19 -38.58
C ARG A 110 -1.53 11.71 -38.84
N HIS A 111 -1.55 12.53 -37.77
CA HIS A 111 -1.54 13.99 -37.91
C HIS A 111 -0.23 14.51 -38.50
N ASN A 112 0.89 13.83 -38.29
CA ASN A 112 2.21 14.22 -38.75
C ASN A 112 2.68 13.44 -40.01
N ASP A 113 1.78 12.72 -40.68
CA ASP A 113 2.08 11.86 -41.82
C ASP A 113 3.20 10.82 -41.56
N GLU A 114 3.34 10.38 -40.28
CA GLU A 114 4.29 9.35 -39.92
C GLU A 114 3.71 7.93 -40.12
N PRO A 115 4.57 6.94 -40.41
CA PRO A 115 4.12 5.58 -40.60
C PRO A 115 3.46 5.01 -39.33
N TYR A 116 2.37 4.27 -39.54
CA TYR A 116 1.66 3.55 -38.47
C TYR A 116 2.58 2.56 -37.79
N LEU A 117 2.55 2.56 -36.46
CA LEU A 117 3.27 1.62 -35.63
C LEU A 117 2.30 0.57 -35.07
N ALA A 118 2.55 -0.69 -35.39
CA ALA A 118 1.73 -1.78 -34.85
C ALA A 118 1.83 -1.84 -33.31
N TRP A 119 0.75 -2.27 -32.65
CA TRP A 119 0.73 -2.36 -31.18
C TRP A 119 1.88 -3.20 -30.63
N THR A 120 2.25 -4.29 -31.32
CA THR A 120 3.36 -5.16 -30.90
C THR A 120 4.70 -4.44 -30.89
N ASP A 121 4.95 -3.59 -31.88
CA ASP A 121 6.19 -2.84 -31.99
C ASP A 121 6.23 -1.70 -30.96
N PHE A 122 5.07 -1.07 -30.72
CA PHE A 122 4.91 -0.06 -29.67
C PHE A 122 5.16 -0.64 -28.28
N ASP A 123 4.56 -1.80 -27.96
CA ASP A 123 4.77 -2.50 -26.69
C ASP A 123 6.23 -2.93 -26.51
N ASP A 124 6.88 -3.43 -27.58
CA ASP A 124 8.30 -3.80 -27.55
C ASP A 124 9.23 -2.61 -27.30
N ILE A 125 8.96 -1.47 -27.91
CA ILE A 125 9.72 -0.23 -27.70
C ILE A 125 9.55 0.24 -26.23
N ARG A 126 8.33 0.20 -25.73
CA ARG A 126 8.01 0.58 -24.36
C ARG A 126 8.61 -0.36 -23.32
N ILE A 127 8.52 -1.68 -23.54
CA ILE A 127 9.10 -2.70 -22.66
C ILE A 127 10.63 -2.59 -22.58
N ARG A 128 11.30 -2.26 -23.68
CA ARG A 128 12.76 -2.08 -23.67
C ARG A 128 13.21 -0.87 -22.87
N GLY A 129 12.34 0.14 -22.70
CA GLY A 129 12.68 1.38 -22.05
C GLY A 129 12.47 1.42 -20.52
N PHE A 130 11.45 0.75 -19.97
CA PHE A 130 10.95 1.17 -18.66
C PHE A 130 10.42 0.09 -17.68
N ASN A 131 10.35 -1.20 -18.01
CA ASN A 131 9.45 -2.10 -17.30
C ASN A 131 10.04 -3.13 -16.34
N ARG A 132 11.19 -2.86 -15.77
CA ARG A 132 11.63 -3.62 -14.58
C ARG A 132 11.45 -2.75 -13.35
N PRO A 133 10.85 -3.26 -12.26
CA PRO A 133 10.64 -2.50 -11.03
C PRO A 133 11.96 -2.37 -10.24
N TRP A 134 12.84 -1.53 -10.73
CA TRP A 134 14.19 -1.35 -10.18
C TRP A 134 14.19 -0.82 -8.75
N LEU A 135 13.25 0.08 -8.42
CA LEU A 135 13.08 0.57 -7.05
C LEU A 135 12.69 -0.56 -6.11
N THR A 136 11.71 -1.36 -6.51
CA THR A 136 11.26 -2.51 -5.74
C THR A 136 12.41 -3.48 -5.47
N TYR A 137 13.22 -3.78 -6.49
CA TYR A 137 14.38 -4.64 -6.30
C TYR A 137 15.45 -4.00 -5.40
N ALA A 138 15.67 -2.69 -5.53
CA ALA A 138 16.60 -1.96 -4.68
C ALA A 138 16.15 -1.94 -3.21
N LEU A 139 14.85 -1.75 -2.95
CA LEU A 139 14.29 -1.81 -1.60
C LEU A 139 14.39 -3.21 -1.00
N ILE A 140 14.06 -4.25 -1.77
CA ILE A 140 14.22 -5.65 -1.33
C ILE A 140 15.70 -5.94 -1.00
N LEU A 141 16.62 -5.49 -1.84
CA LEU A 141 18.04 -5.65 -1.59
C LEU A 141 18.48 -4.90 -0.32
N ALA A 142 18.03 -3.66 -0.12
CA ALA A 142 18.34 -2.89 1.07
C ALA A 142 17.82 -3.57 2.35
N CYS A 143 16.57 -4.04 2.35
CA CYS A 143 16.00 -4.81 3.45
C CYS A 143 16.76 -6.13 3.70
N SER A 144 17.19 -6.81 2.63
CA SER A 144 17.98 -8.05 2.75
C SER A 144 19.34 -7.81 3.39
N VAL A 145 20.02 -6.75 2.97
CA VAL A 145 21.31 -6.34 3.57
C VAL A 145 21.13 -5.97 5.04
N MET A 146 20.07 -5.21 5.36
CA MET A 146 19.79 -4.84 6.75
C MET A 146 19.46 -6.05 7.61
N MET A 147 18.65 -6.99 7.11
CA MET A 147 18.35 -8.24 7.82
C MET A 147 19.62 -9.06 8.13
N PHE A 148 20.56 -9.12 7.17
CA PHE A 148 21.86 -9.73 7.40
C PHE A 148 22.66 -8.99 8.51
N LEU A 149 22.67 -7.66 8.49
CA LEU A 149 23.34 -6.85 9.51
C LEU A 149 22.68 -7.00 10.88
N GLU A 150 21.35 -7.04 10.97
CA GLU A 150 20.62 -7.29 12.21
C GLU A 150 21.07 -8.58 12.91
N PHE A 151 21.18 -9.68 12.16
CA PHE A 151 21.71 -10.93 12.70
C PHE A 151 23.19 -10.86 13.04
N ALA A 152 23.99 -10.20 12.22
CA ALA A 152 25.43 -10.03 12.48
C ALA A 152 25.69 -9.24 13.77
N PHE A 153 24.96 -8.13 14.00
CA PHE A 153 25.03 -7.34 15.22
C PHE A 153 24.46 -8.08 16.44
N ASN A 154 23.50 -8.96 16.24
CA ASN A 154 22.94 -9.82 17.28
C ASN A 154 23.76 -11.11 17.51
N SER A 155 25.03 -11.12 17.11
CA SER A 155 25.94 -12.28 17.27
C SER A 155 25.40 -13.58 16.66
N TRP A 156 24.62 -13.49 15.59
CA TRP A 156 23.95 -14.61 14.88
C TRP A 156 23.01 -15.43 15.76
N SER A 157 22.53 -14.84 16.85
CA SER A 157 21.52 -15.45 17.74
C SER A 157 20.12 -14.96 17.37
N CYS A 158 19.12 -15.75 17.71
CA CYS A 158 17.71 -15.37 17.70
C CYS A 158 17.21 -15.32 19.14
N GLU A 159 16.25 -14.44 19.42
CA GLU A 159 15.48 -14.51 20.64
C GLU A 159 14.69 -15.81 20.72
N SER A 160 14.34 -16.25 21.91
CA SER A 160 13.46 -17.40 22.10
C SER A 160 12.09 -17.13 21.47
N LEU A 161 11.40 -18.17 21.01
CA LEU A 161 10.08 -18.04 20.37
C LEU A 161 9.02 -17.45 21.31
N ASP A 162 9.22 -17.59 22.62
CA ASP A 162 8.34 -17.00 23.65
C ASP A 162 8.50 -15.48 23.72
N VAL A 163 9.69 -14.95 23.39
CA VAL A 163 9.98 -13.51 23.38
C VAL A 163 9.73 -12.92 21.99
N ASN A 164 10.22 -13.58 20.95
CA ASN A 164 10.06 -13.12 19.56
C ASN A 164 9.63 -14.28 18.63
N PRO A 165 8.33 -14.51 18.45
CA PRO A 165 7.83 -15.57 17.59
C PRO A 165 8.10 -15.33 16.10
N LEU A 166 8.58 -14.14 15.71
CA LEU A 166 8.95 -13.80 14.33
C LEU A 166 10.34 -14.32 13.93
N ILE A 167 11.06 -14.99 14.84
CA ILE A 167 12.42 -15.54 14.66
C ILE A 167 13.40 -14.41 14.29
N GLY A 168 13.70 -13.57 15.24
CA GLY A 168 14.51 -12.37 14.99
C GLY A 168 15.51 -12.02 16.08
N PRO A 169 16.23 -10.91 15.87
CA PRO A 169 17.18 -10.37 16.83
C PRO A 169 16.48 -9.77 18.05
N SER A 170 17.25 -9.38 19.04
CA SER A 170 16.77 -8.69 20.23
C SER A 170 16.23 -7.29 19.93
N ALA A 171 15.26 -6.83 20.73
CA ALA A 171 14.74 -5.47 20.66
C ALA A 171 15.85 -4.41 20.84
N GLN A 172 16.86 -4.72 21.66
CA GLN A 172 18.03 -3.84 21.86
C GLN A 172 18.81 -3.68 20.55
N THR A 173 19.12 -4.77 19.85
CA THR A 173 19.82 -4.72 18.55
C THR A 173 19.04 -3.89 17.53
N LEU A 174 17.72 -4.06 17.45
CA LEU A 174 16.89 -3.26 16.56
C LEU A 174 16.88 -1.78 16.93
N SER A 175 16.86 -1.46 18.24
CA SER A 175 16.96 -0.08 18.73
C SER A 175 18.32 0.55 18.38
N ASP A 176 19.41 -0.18 18.55
CA ASP A 176 20.77 0.28 18.23
C ASP A 176 20.93 0.53 16.72
N LEU A 177 20.29 -0.26 15.87
CA LEU A 177 20.28 -0.10 14.42
C LEU A 177 19.29 0.95 13.92
N GLY A 178 18.50 1.56 14.80
CA GLY A 178 17.66 2.71 14.44
C GLY A 178 16.18 2.39 14.29
N ALA A 179 15.66 1.41 15.03
CA ALA A 179 14.21 1.22 15.17
C ALA A 179 13.52 2.52 15.62
N ARG A 180 12.24 2.68 15.27
CA ARG A 180 11.45 3.82 15.71
C ARG A 180 11.32 3.78 17.23
N ASP A 181 11.86 4.80 17.85
CA ASP A 181 11.84 5.05 19.29
C ASP A 181 11.45 6.51 19.49
N THR A 182 10.26 6.74 20.06
CA THR A 182 9.70 8.10 20.22
C THR A 182 10.56 8.95 21.15
N SER A 183 11.07 8.37 22.23
CA SER A 183 11.92 9.04 23.18
C SER A 183 13.22 9.52 22.53
N ALA A 184 13.87 8.65 21.77
CA ALA A 184 15.08 9.00 21.03
C ALA A 184 14.83 10.05 19.94
N ILE A 185 13.68 10.02 19.28
CA ILE A 185 13.28 11.01 18.27
C ILE A 185 13.09 12.38 18.91
N VAL A 186 12.23 12.47 19.93
CA VAL A 186 11.78 13.76 20.48
C VAL A 186 12.83 14.35 21.42
N MET A 187 13.37 13.56 22.36
CA MET A 187 14.31 14.07 23.38
C MET A 187 15.76 14.18 22.86
N ASN A 188 16.20 13.24 22.01
CA ASN A 188 17.59 13.18 21.56
C ASN A 188 17.77 13.70 20.12
N GLY A 189 16.67 14.14 19.46
CA GLY A 189 16.72 14.68 18.11
C GLY A 189 17.07 13.64 17.03
N GLN A 190 16.86 12.34 17.28
CA GLN A 190 17.21 11.25 16.35
C GLN A 190 16.13 11.06 15.27
N TRP A 191 15.80 12.11 14.51
CA TRP A 191 14.76 12.11 13.49
C TRP A 191 14.98 11.08 12.36
N PHE A 192 16.21 10.58 12.18
CA PHE A 192 16.49 9.52 11.22
C PHE A 192 15.72 8.23 11.53
N ARG A 193 15.28 8.02 12.78
CA ARG A 193 14.46 6.89 13.22
C ARG A 193 13.03 6.91 12.68
N LEU A 194 12.67 7.91 11.90
CA LEU A 194 11.45 7.89 11.09
C LEU A 194 11.68 7.20 9.73
N PHE A 195 12.93 7.07 9.29
CA PHE A 195 13.32 6.51 7.99
C PHE A 195 13.94 5.11 8.12
N THR A 196 14.83 4.93 9.06
CA THR A 196 15.57 3.66 9.23
C THR A 196 14.69 2.45 9.49
N PRO A 197 13.54 2.54 10.20
CA PRO A 197 12.65 1.40 10.39
C PRO A 197 12.15 0.78 9.09
N LEU A 198 12.06 1.56 8.00
CA LEU A 198 11.55 1.09 6.71
C LEU A 198 12.39 -0.03 6.08
N VAL A 199 13.61 -0.21 6.54
CA VAL A 199 14.51 -1.27 6.05
C VAL A 199 14.85 -2.32 7.12
N LEU A 200 14.45 -2.10 8.39
CA LEU A 200 14.64 -3.04 9.50
C LEU A 200 13.46 -4.00 9.63
N HIS A 201 13.71 -5.20 10.17
CA HIS A 201 12.66 -6.20 10.34
C HIS A 201 12.80 -6.92 11.69
N ALA A 202 11.66 -7.16 12.36
CA ALA A 202 11.62 -7.81 13.67
C ALA A 202 12.00 -9.31 13.65
N GLY A 203 12.15 -9.91 12.46
CA GLY A 203 12.55 -11.31 12.29
C GLY A 203 12.27 -11.84 10.89
N ILE A 204 12.69 -13.10 10.67
CA ILE A 204 12.67 -13.76 9.37
C ILE A 204 11.25 -13.83 8.79
N ILE A 205 10.25 -14.19 9.61
CA ILE A 205 8.86 -14.28 9.14
C ILE A 205 8.35 -12.92 8.68
N HIS A 206 8.59 -11.87 9.49
CA HIS A 206 8.20 -10.50 9.16
C HIS A 206 8.87 -10.01 7.87
N TYR A 207 10.16 -10.28 7.72
CA TYR A 207 10.92 -9.95 6.52
C TYR A 207 10.32 -10.59 5.26
N PHE A 208 10.09 -11.93 5.27
CA PHE A 208 9.58 -12.60 4.08
C PHE A 208 8.18 -12.13 3.67
N VAL A 209 7.28 -11.91 4.63
CA VAL A 209 5.94 -11.37 4.36
C VAL A 209 6.03 -9.98 3.73
N ASN A 210 6.86 -9.09 4.28
CA ASN A 210 7.07 -7.76 3.71
C ASN A 210 7.69 -7.80 2.32
N MET A 211 8.71 -8.64 2.09
CA MET A 211 9.37 -8.75 0.78
C MET A 211 8.42 -9.32 -0.28
N ALA A 212 7.59 -10.29 0.06
CA ALA A 212 6.56 -10.80 -0.84
C ALA A 212 5.54 -9.70 -1.19
N ALA A 213 5.02 -8.98 -0.20
CA ALA A 213 4.08 -7.87 -0.44
C ALA A 213 4.72 -6.75 -1.27
N LEU A 214 5.96 -6.36 -0.96
CA LEU A 214 6.69 -5.36 -1.72
C LEU A 214 6.95 -5.79 -3.16
N PHE A 215 7.31 -7.06 -3.39
CA PHE A 215 7.52 -7.61 -4.73
C PHE A 215 6.25 -7.54 -5.59
N PHE A 216 5.11 -7.99 -5.05
CA PHE A 216 3.86 -8.03 -5.81
C PHE A 216 3.19 -6.66 -5.91
N ILE A 217 3.04 -5.92 -4.82
CA ILE A 217 2.33 -4.64 -4.79
C ILE A 217 3.25 -3.52 -5.27
N GLY A 218 4.45 -3.41 -4.71
CA GLY A 218 5.42 -2.39 -5.08
C GLY A 218 5.83 -2.51 -6.53
N GLY A 219 6.13 -3.73 -7.00
CA GLY A 219 6.44 -4.01 -8.40
C GLY A 219 5.32 -3.60 -9.35
N ALA A 220 4.07 -3.90 -9.01
CA ALA A 220 2.91 -3.53 -9.82
C ALA A 220 2.69 -2.01 -9.88
N VAL A 221 2.80 -1.31 -8.75
CA VAL A 221 2.67 0.16 -8.67
C VAL A 221 3.80 0.83 -9.44
N GLU A 222 5.05 0.41 -9.25
CA GLU A 222 6.20 0.97 -9.97
C GLU A 222 6.09 0.79 -11.48
N GLN A 223 5.70 -0.40 -11.95
CA GLN A 223 5.50 -0.67 -13.37
C GLN A 223 4.37 0.17 -13.99
N SER A 224 3.33 0.47 -13.21
CA SER A 224 2.16 1.21 -13.70
C SER A 224 2.34 2.71 -13.65
N HIS A 225 3.02 3.23 -12.61
CA HIS A 225 3.09 4.67 -12.32
C HIS A 225 4.50 5.24 -12.36
N GLY A 226 5.50 4.39 -12.61
CA GLY A 226 6.90 4.76 -12.67
C GLY A 226 7.61 4.79 -11.29
N MET A 227 8.92 4.71 -11.36
CA MET A 227 9.81 4.61 -10.20
C MET A 227 9.67 5.79 -9.23
N PHE A 228 9.57 7.01 -9.75
CA PHE A 228 9.53 8.22 -8.93
C PHE A 228 8.25 8.30 -8.08
N ASN A 229 7.09 8.02 -8.68
CA ASN A 229 5.81 8.04 -7.97
C ASN A 229 5.75 6.92 -6.91
N ALA A 230 6.19 5.71 -7.27
CA ALA A 230 6.28 4.60 -6.32
C ALA A 230 7.20 4.93 -5.14
N PHE A 231 8.36 5.56 -5.39
CA PHE A 231 9.28 6.01 -4.35
C PHE A 231 8.67 7.06 -3.43
N LEU A 232 8.04 8.10 -3.99
CA LEU A 232 7.39 9.14 -3.19
C LEU A 232 6.30 8.57 -2.30
N ILE A 233 5.42 7.72 -2.86
CA ILE A 233 4.34 7.08 -2.11
C ILE A 233 4.93 6.23 -0.98
N PHE A 234 5.89 5.35 -1.28
CA PHE A 234 6.50 4.48 -0.29
C PHE A 234 7.16 5.27 0.86
N MET A 235 7.96 6.31 0.53
CA MET A 235 8.68 7.10 1.52
C MET A 235 7.75 7.97 2.37
N ILE A 236 6.84 8.72 1.74
CA ILE A 236 5.90 9.60 2.46
C ILE A 236 5.02 8.77 3.39
N SER A 237 4.53 7.63 2.91
CA SER A 237 3.64 6.76 3.68
C SER A 237 4.36 6.05 4.80
N GLY A 238 5.56 5.54 4.54
CA GLY A 238 6.35 4.88 5.56
C GLY A 238 6.76 5.82 6.70
N VAL A 239 7.23 7.02 6.35
CA VAL A 239 7.56 8.05 7.35
C VAL A 239 6.30 8.53 8.07
N GLY A 240 5.20 8.78 7.36
CA GLY A 240 3.93 9.18 7.94
C GLY A 240 3.36 8.11 8.88
N GLY A 241 3.46 6.84 8.52
CA GLY A 241 3.10 5.71 9.38
C GLY A 241 3.93 5.68 10.67
N ASN A 242 5.24 5.84 10.55
CA ASN A 242 6.15 5.90 11.71
C ASN A 242 5.86 7.10 12.60
N ILE A 243 5.46 8.25 12.05
CA ILE A 243 5.04 9.43 12.83
C ILE A 243 3.77 9.11 13.63
N LEU A 244 2.73 8.55 12.99
CA LEU A 244 1.50 8.20 13.71
C LEU A 244 1.74 7.16 14.79
N SER A 245 2.55 6.14 14.51
CA SER A 245 2.96 5.17 15.51
C SER A 245 3.72 5.82 16.67
N ALA A 246 4.62 6.74 16.39
CA ALA A 246 5.35 7.47 17.44
C ALA A 246 4.44 8.31 18.35
N ILE A 247 3.34 8.86 17.81
CA ILE A 247 2.36 9.63 18.56
C ILE A 247 1.48 8.73 19.45
N PHE A 248 0.94 7.65 18.88
CA PHE A 248 -0.10 6.85 19.54
C PHE A 248 0.46 5.64 20.31
N LEU A 249 1.68 5.20 20.00
CA LEU A 249 2.38 4.11 20.68
C LEU A 249 3.80 4.55 21.08
N PRO A 250 3.95 5.64 21.86
CA PRO A 250 5.27 6.20 22.17
C PRO A 250 6.16 5.23 22.95
N GLN A 251 5.57 4.30 23.70
CA GLN A 251 6.25 3.34 24.55
C GLN A 251 6.85 2.14 23.78
N TYR A 252 6.40 1.86 22.55
CA TYR A 252 6.89 0.70 21.80
C TYR A 252 7.96 1.12 20.79
N ILE A 253 8.82 0.18 20.41
CA ILE A 253 9.69 0.33 19.23
C ILE A 253 8.98 -0.30 18.03
N SER A 254 9.23 0.21 16.82
CA SER A 254 8.64 -0.31 15.60
C SER A 254 9.65 -0.38 14.48
N VAL A 255 9.55 -1.42 13.66
CA VAL A 255 10.37 -1.68 12.47
C VAL A 255 9.51 -2.32 11.37
N GLY A 256 9.88 -2.14 10.12
CA GLY A 256 9.27 -2.79 8.97
C GLY A 256 9.02 -1.87 7.79
N ALA A 257 9.13 -2.41 6.58
CA ALA A 257 8.74 -1.75 5.34
C ALA A 257 7.22 -1.58 5.21
N SER A 258 6.45 -2.18 6.11
CA SER A 258 5.00 -2.31 6.02
C SER A 258 4.26 -0.98 5.93
N GLY A 259 4.70 0.08 6.63
CA GLY A 259 4.12 1.41 6.51
C GLY A 259 4.15 1.94 5.07
N GLY A 260 5.28 1.76 4.38
CA GLY A 260 5.41 2.09 2.96
C GLY A 260 4.58 1.18 2.05
N ILE A 261 4.50 -0.13 2.36
CA ILE A 261 3.69 -1.10 1.62
C ILE A 261 2.20 -0.77 1.75
N PHE A 262 1.72 -0.46 2.96
CA PHE A 262 0.34 0.02 3.17
C PHE A 262 0.07 1.34 2.46
N GLY A 263 1.09 2.18 2.32
CA GLY A 263 1.03 3.37 1.48
C GLY A 263 0.79 3.05 0.01
N LEU A 264 1.48 2.07 -0.53
CA LEU A 264 1.24 1.58 -1.89
C LEU A 264 -0.18 1.00 -2.03
N ILE A 265 -0.70 0.28 -1.03
CA ILE A 265 -2.10 -0.18 -1.00
C ILE A 265 -3.09 1.00 -0.98
N GLY A 266 -2.82 2.02 -0.16
CA GLY A 266 -3.61 3.26 -0.13
C GLY A 266 -3.65 3.97 -1.48
N ALA A 267 -2.50 4.05 -2.15
CA ALA A 267 -2.41 4.59 -3.49
C ALA A 267 -3.17 3.74 -4.52
N CYS A 268 -3.20 2.41 -4.36
CA CYS A 268 -4.07 1.55 -5.17
C CYS A 268 -5.55 1.89 -5.03
N LEU A 269 -6.01 2.18 -3.82
CA LEU A 269 -7.38 2.63 -3.59
C LEU A 269 -7.65 3.98 -4.26
N ALA A 270 -6.68 4.90 -4.20
CA ALA A 270 -6.77 6.18 -4.91
C ALA A 270 -6.88 5.98 -6.43
N ASP A 271 -6.07 5.09 -6.99
CA ASP A 271 -6.07 4.77 -8.42
C ASP A 271 -7.41 4.15 -8.86
N ILE A 272 -8.01 3.28 -8.05
CA ILE A 272 -9.36 2.73 -8.29
C ILE A 272 -10.39 3.87 -8.35
N ILE A 273 -10.35 4.81 -7.42
CA ILE A 273 -11.28 5.94 -7.37
C ILE A 273 -11.10 6.86 -8.58
N LEU A 274 -9.87 7.17 -8.93
CA LEU A 274 -9.54 8.00 -10.09
C LEU A 274 -10.01 7.37 -11.41
N ASN A 275 -9.93 6.05 -11.51
CA ASN A 275 -10.25 5.27 -12.70
C ASN A 275 -11.56 4.49 -12.61
N TRP A 276 -12.43 4.81 -11.65
CA TRP A 276 -13.68 4.11 -11.38
C TRP A 276 -14.55 3.89 -12.62
N ASN A 277 -14.68 4.92 -13.44
CA ASN A 277 -15.50 4.85 -14.64
C ASN A 277 -15.01 3.82 -15.65
N ILE A 278 -13.68 3.69 -15.82
CA ILE A 278 -13.10 2.68 -16.71
C ILE A 278 -13.26 1.29 -16.14
N LEU A 279 -13.04 1.14 -14.83
CA LEU A 279 -13.07 -0.15 -14.18
C LEU A 279 -14.48 -0.74 -14.06
N PHE A 280 -15.52 0.11 -13.90
CA PHE A 280 -16.84 -0.36 -13.50
C PHE A 280 -18.02 0.18 -14.33
N LEU A 281 -17.92 1.38 -14.96
CA LEU A 281 -19.09 2.04 -15.54
C LEU A 281 -19.08 2.19 -17.05
N LYS A 282 -17.94 2.46 -17.70
CA LYS A 282 -17.89 2.84 -19.11
C LYS A 282 -17.64 1.70 -20.08
N SER A 283 -17.57 0.53 -19.62
CA SER A 283 -17.43 -0.62 -20.46
C SER A 283 -18.84 -1.12 -20.85
N GLY A 284 -19.49 -0.46 -21.80
CA GLY A 284 -20.76 -0.91 -22.38
C GLY A 284 -20.69 -2.32 -22.96
N GLU A 285 -19.51 -2.88 -23.00
CA GLU A 285 -19.15 -4.25 -23.34
C GLU A 285 -18.08 -4.83 -22.42
N SER A 286 -17.84 -4.28 -21.23
CA SER A 286 -17.08 -5.05 -20.27
C SER A 286 -17.87 -6.31 -20.01
N ASP A 287 -17.36 -7.36 -20.59
CA ASP A 287 -17.68 -8.71 -20.24
C ASP A 287 -17.94 -8.74 -18.72
N ASP A 288 -19.10 -9.25 -18.33
CA ASP A 288 -19.44 -9.44 -16.90
C ASP A 288 -18.30 -10.08 -16.11
N ALA A 289 -17.42 -10.83 -16.80
CA ALA A 289 -16.19 -11.40 -16.27
C ALA A 289 -15.17 -10.34 -15.83
N THR A 290 -14.96 -9.27 -16.60
CA THR A 290 -14.01 -8.20 -16.26
C THR A 290 -14.51 -7.39 -15.06
N ARG A 291 -15.79 -7.01 -15.04
CA ARG A 291 -16.41 -6.33 -13.92
C ARG A 291 -16.36 -7.19 -12.64
N LYS A 292 -16.67 -8.47 -12.76
CA LYS A 292 -16.58 -9.43 -11.67
C LYS A 292 -15.16 -9.55 -11.14
N ARG A 293 -14.18 -9.63 -12.02
CA ARG A 293 -12.75 -9.68 -11.65
C ARG A 293 -12.31 -8.43 -10.90
N ASN A 294 -12.68 -7.23 -11.38
CA ASN A 294 -12.34 -5.97 -10.71
C ASN A 294 -13.03 -5.84 -9.35
N THR A 295 -14.28 -6.30 -9.23
CA THR A 295 -14.97 -6.37 -7.93
C THR A 295 -14.28 -7.32 -6.97
N TRP A 296 -13.79 -8.47 -7.44
CA TRP A 296 -12.97 -9.38 -6.64
C TRP A 296 -11.65 -8.75 -6.20
N ALA A 297 -11.03 -7.90 -7.02
CA ALA A 297 -9.82 -7.18 -6.63
C ALA A 297 -10.08 -6.25 -5.44
N ILE A 298 -11.19 -5.49 -5.47
CA ILE A 298 -11.58 -4.66 -4.31
C ILE A 298 -11.84 -5.53 -3.08
N PHE A 299 -12.56 -6.63 -3.25
CA PHE A 299 -12.82 -7.56 -2.14
C PHE A 299 -11.52 -8.04 -1.49
N TRP A 300 -10.52 -8.41 -2.30
CA TRP A 300 -9.22 -8.84 -1.79
C TRP A 300 -8.44 -7.72 -1.10
N ILE A 301 -8.45 -6.48 -1.64
CA ILE A 301 -7.83 -5.31 -0.99
C ILE A 301 -8.45 -5.08 0.39
N VAL A 302 -9.79 -5.05 0.46
CA VAL A 302 -10.50 -4.85 1.73
C VAL A 302 -10.20 -6.00 2.70
N THR A 303 -10.21 -7.25 2.22
CA THR A 303 -9.90 -8.42 3.04
C THR A 303 -8.48 -8.33 3.59
N GLU A 304 -7.49 -7.96 2.77
CA GLU A 304 -6.11 -7.81 3.19
C GLU A 304 -5.96 -6.73 4.26
N VAL A 305 -6.59 -5.57 4.07
CA VAL A 305 -6.59 -4.51 5.09
C VAL A 305 -7.24 -5.00 6.39
N VAL A 306 -8.40 -5.65 6.32
CA VAL A 306 -9.09 -6.18 7.51
C VAL A 306 -8.26 -7.24 8.22
N VAL A 307 -7.68 -8.20 7.49
CA VAL A 307 -6.83 -9.25 8.07
C VAL A 307 -5.60 -8.63 8.74
N ASN A 308 -4.97 -7.64 8.13
CA ASN A 308 -3.82 -6.96 8.73
C ASN A 308 -4.20 -6.16 9.97
N ILE A 309 -5.36 -5.49 9.99
CA ILE A 309 -5.87 -4.82 11.20
C ILE A 309 -6.09 -5.84 12.33
N LEU A 310 -6.66 -7.00 12.01
CA LEU A 310 -6.86 -8.07 13.00
C LEU A 310 -5.53 -8.65 13.49
N LEU A 311 -4.58 -8.91 12.61
CA LEU A 311 -3.23 -9.34 12.99
C LEU A 311 -2.50 -8.28 13.81
N GLY A 312 -2.73 -7.01 13.53
CA GLY A 312 -2.17 -5.88 14.26
C GLY A 312 -2.80 -5.66 15.64
N THR A 313 -3.80 -6.46 16.05
CA THR A 313 -4.20 -6.54 17.46
C THR A 313 -3.29 -7.45 18.28
N THR A 314 -2.26 -8.03 17.69
CA THR A 314 -1.18 -8.74 18.39
C THR A 314 -0.04 -7.78 18.73
N PRO A 315 0.76 -8.03 19.78
CA PRO A 315 1.85 -7.13 20.19
C PRO A 315 3.03 -7.07 19.20
N TYR A 316 2.97 -7.82 18.10
CA TYR A 316 4.06 -7.99 17.14
C TYR A 316 3.91 -7.13 15.89
N ILE A 317 2.74 -6.50 15.70
CA ILE A 317 2.41 -5.74 14.49
C ILE A 317 1.86 -4.36 14.88
N ASP A 318 2.40 -3.33 14.27
CA ASP A 318 2.05 -1.94 14.56
C ASP A 318 0.93 -1.44 13.64
N ASN A 319 -0.30 -1.49 14.13
CA ASN A 319 -1.48 -1.03 13.40
C ASN A 319 -1.46 0.47 13.06
N PHE A 320 -0.82 1.31 13.89
CA PHE A 320 -0.76 2.75 13.60
C PHE A 320 0.19 3.05 12.45
N THR A 321 1.29 2.31 12.35
CA THR A 321 2.16 2.37 11.17
C THR A 321 1.40 1.96 9.90
N HIS A 322 0.60 0.90 9.96
CA HIS A 322 -0.21 0.44 8.81
C HIS A 322 -1.31 1.43 8.44
N LEU A 323 -2.09 1.89 9.41
CA LEU A 323 -3.17 2.87 9.18
C LEU A 323 -2.61 4.19 8.66
N GLY A 324 -1.52 4.67 9.26
CA GLY A 324 -0.83 5.86 8.80
C GLY A 324 -0.33 5.69 7.37
N GLY A 325 0.37 4.59 7.10
CA GLY A 325 0.82 4.25 5.75
C GLY A 325 -0.32 4.30 4.72
N LEU A 326 -1.42 3.62 5.01
CA LEU A 326 -2.60 3.59 4.15
C LEU A 326 -3.17 4.99 3.88
N LEU A 327 -3.31 5.81 4.92
CA LEU A 327 -3.88 7.16 4.82
C LEU A 327 -2.99 8.11 4.04
N TYR A 328 -1.69 8.18 4.39
CA TYR A 328 -0.73 9.02 3.67
C TYR A 328 -0.56 8.58 2.21
N GLY A 329 -0.54 7.26 1.98
CA GLY A 329 -0.43 6.70 0.64
C GLY A 329 -1.66 6.98 -0.21
N PHE A 330 -2.84 6.92 0.37
CA PHE A 330 -4.08 7.31 -0.31
C PHE A 330 -4.06 8.77 -0.73
N CYS A 331 -3.74 9.70 0.18
CA CYS A 331 -3.65 11.13 -0.14
C CYS A 331 -2.57 11.42 -1.18
N CYS A 332 -1.39 10.81 -1.03
CA CYS A 332 -0.29 10.94 -1.98
C CYS A 332 -0.67 10.34 -3.34
N GLY A 333 -1.34 9.20 -3.36
CA GLY A 333 -1.84 8.54 -4.57
C GLY A 333 -2.83 9.41 -5.34
N LEU A 334 -3.78 10.07 -4.66
CA LEU A 334 -4.70 11.01 -5.30
C LEU A 334 -3.98 12.15 -6.03
N SER A 335 -2.81 12.56 -5.55
CA SER A 335 -2.03 13.65 -6.16
C SER A 335 -1.11 13.18 -7.28
N THR A 336 -0.50 12.00 -7.13
CA THR A 336 0.58 11.53 -8.00
C THR A 336 0.12 10.57 -9.10
N MET A 337 -0.99 9.86 -8.87
CA MET A 337 -1.49 8.90 -9.86
C MET A 337 -2.29 9.55 -10.97
N GLU A 338 -2.15 9.02 -12.17
CA GLU A 338 -2.83 9.56 -13.34
C GLU A 338 -4.19 8.92 -13.54
N SER A 339 -5.19 9.78 -13.84
CA SER A 339 -6.48 9.31 -14.30
C SER A 339 -6.38 8.97 -15.80
N ALA A 340 -6.63 7.73 -16.13
CA ALA A 340 -6.65 7.27 -17.53
C ALA A 340 -7.91 7.68 -18.30
N VAL A 341 -8.88 8.35 -17.64
CA VAL A 341 -10.21 8.66 -18.23
C VAL A 341 -10.17 9.77 -19.27
N VAL A 342 -9.13 10.60 -19.24
CA VAL A 342 -9.08 11.83 -20.03
C VAL A 342 -8.47 11.51 -21.40
N GLY A 343 -9.31 11.31 -22.40
CA GLY A 343 -8.89 11.19 -23.79
C GLY A 343 -9.11 9.82 -24.47
N PHE A 344 -9.46 8.79 -23.72
CA PHE A 344 -9.41 7.41 -24.22
C PHE A 344 -10.31 7.07 -25.40
N PHE A 345 -11.52 7.56 -25.45
CA PHE A 345 -12.48 7.23 -26.51
C PHE A 345 -12.67 8.35 -27.54
N GLY A 346 -11.65 9.18 -27.78
CA GLY A 346 -11.81 10.37 -28.61
C GLY A 346 -12.68 11.46 -27.95
N TYR A 347 -13.15 11.24 -26.73
CA TYR A 347 -13.79 12.28 -25.95
C TYR A 347 -12.73 13.29 -25.53
N LYS A 348 -12.81 14.51 -26.03
CA LYS A 348 -12.14 15.63 -25.37
C LYS A 348 -12.69 15.68 -23.95
N ALA A 349 -11.80 15.57 -22.97
CA ALA A 349 -12.19 15.79 -21.57
C ALA A 349 -12.96 17.11 -21.48
N THR A 350 -14.16 17.05 -20.95
CA THR A 350 -14.94 18.28 -20.72
C THR A 350 -14.19 19.14 -19.72
N PHE A 351 -14.45 20.45 -19.74
CA PHE A 351 -13.88 21.35 -18.71
C PHE A 351 -14.18 20.86 -17.29
N CYS A 352 -15.36 20.27 -17.07
CA CYS A 352 -15.73 19.69 -15.78
C CYS A 352 -14.86 18.48 -15.41
N ASP A 353 -14.51 17.62 -16.37
CA ASP A 353 -13.63 16.46 -16.09
C ASP A 353 -12.20 16.90 -15.78
N GLN A 354 -11.70 17.89 -16.52
CA GLN A 354 -10.36 18.46 -16.27
C GLN A 354 -10.31 19.15 -14.91
N LEU A 355 -11.32 19.96 -14.59
CA LEU A 355 -11.44 20.66 -13.31
C LEU A 355 -11.55 19.65 -12.17
N ARG A 356 -12.38 18.63 -12.31
CA ARG A 356 -12.52 17.57 -11.29
C ARG A 356 -11.18 16.86 -11.05
N SER A 357 -10.48 16.46 -12.08
CA SER A 357 -9.17 15.81 -11.99
C SER A 357 -8.14 16.74 -11.32
N PHE A 358 -8.11 18.00 -11.72
CA PHE A 358 -7.26 19.01 -11.10
C PHE A 358 -7.56 19.19 -9.62
N LEU A 359 -8.84 19.34 -9.26
CA LEU A 359 -9.25 19.52 -7.86
C LEU A 359 -8.89 18.31 -7.00
N ILE A 360 -9.12 17.09 -7.47
CA ILE A 360 -8.76 15.87 -6.72
C ILE A 360 -7.25 15.82 -6.47
N ARG A 361 -6.43 16.08 -7.49
CA ARG A 361 -4.97 16.11 -7.37
C ARG A 361 -4.50 17.22 -6.44
N PHE A 362 -5.06 18.40 -6.59
CA PHE A 362 -4.72 19.57 -5.78
C PHE A 362 -5.06 19.34 -4.29
N PHE A 363 -6.27 18.84 -4.01
CA PHE A 363 -6.66 18.52 -2.63
C PHE A 363 -5.89 17.34 -2.07
N GLY A 364 -5.57 16.33 -2.86
CA GLY A 364 -4.71 15.22 -2.46
C GLY A 364 -3.31 15.70 -2.06
N LEU A 365 -2.71 16.60 -2.85
CA LEU A 365 -1.42 17.20 -2.54
C LEU A 365 -1.47 18.02 -1.24
N ILE A 366 -2.46 18.93 -1.14
CA ILE A 366 -2.63 19.74 0.09
C ILE A 366 -2.82 18.83 1.30
N ALA A 367 -3.70 17.83 1.20
CA ALA A 367 -3.95 16.91 2.29
C ALA A 367 -2.65 16.19 2.71
N SER A 368 -1.86 15.69 1.77
CA SER A 368 -0.58 15.03 2.06
C SER A 368 0.40 15.96 2.79
N VAL A 369 0.56 17.20 2.29
CA VAL A 369 1.48 18.19 2.89
C VAL A 369 1.00 18.64 4.26
N VAL A 370 -0.28 18.97 4.39
CA VAL A 370 -0.87 19.44 5.66
C VAL A 370 -0.82 18.33 6.71
N PHE A 371 -1.16 17.08 6.30
CA PHE A 371 -1.14 15.94 7.22
C PHE A 371 0.27 15.70 7.77
N ILE A 372 1.29 15.66 6.90
CA ILE A 372 2.67 15.43 7.35
C ILE A 372 3.19 16.57 8.23
N MET A 373 2.85 17.83 7.90
CA MET A 373 3.25 18.98 8.71
C MET A 373 2.59 18.96 10.10
N LEU A 374 1.27 18.73 10.15
CA LEU A 374 0.54 18.73 11.43
C LEU A 374 0.97 17.58 12.34
N THR A 375 1.12 16.38 11.79
CA THR A 375 1.54 15.22 12.59
C THR A 375 3.01 15.30 13.01
N THR A 376 3.89 15.85 12.17
CA THR A 376 5.28 16.10 12.56
C THR A 376 5.37 17.17 13.64
N ALA A 377 4.59 18.26 13.52
CA ALA A 377 4.53 19.30 14.54
C ALA A 377 3.96 18.76 15.85
N TRP A 378 2.92 17.92 15.77
CA TRP A 378 2.37 17.25 16.94
C TRP A 378 3.42 16.38 17.63
N LEU A 379 4.11 15.48 16.87
CA LEU A 379 5.17 14.65 17.43
C LEU A 379 6.28 15.48 18.07
N ALA A 380 6.69 16.59 17.43
CA ALA A 380 7.74 17.47 17.94
C ALA A 380 7.33 18.22 19.21
N SER A 381 6.04 18.46 19.42
CA SER A 381 5.49 19.12 20.61
C SER A 381 4.99 18.17 21.68
N SER A 382 5.06 16.84 21.44
CA SER A 382 4.61 15.84 22.39
C SER A 382 5.58 15.75 23.57
N ASP A 383 5.06 15.85 24.79
CA ASP A 383 5.82 15.50 25.97
C ASP A 383 5.98 13.95 26.02
N VAL A 384 7.23 13.51 26.04
CA VAL A 384 7.52 12.08 26.14
C VAL A 384 7.12 11.58 27.53
N GLY A 385 6.01 10.90 27.60
CA GLY A 385 5.41 10.40 28.85
C GLY A 385 3.90 10.61 28.94
N GLU A 386 3.32 11.52 28.14
CA GLU A 386 1.88 11.60 27.99
C GLU A 386 1.43 10.86 26.74
N ASN A 387 0.71 9.74 26.92
CA ASN A 387 0.05 9.09 25.81
C ASN A 387 -1.23 9.87 25.48
N PRO A 388 -1.33 10.50 24.29
CA PRO A 388 -2.50 11.31 23.95
C PRO A 388 -3.80 10.50 23.85
N CYS A 389 -3.68 9.18 23.78
CA CYS A 389 -4.81 8.26 23.70
C CYS A 389 -4.51 6.94 24.42
N PRO A 390 -4.66 6.87 25.75
CA PRO A 390 -4.38 5.64 26.52
C PRO A 390 -5.12 4.40 26.03
N ASN A 391 -6.32 4.58 25.49
CA ASN A 391 -7.13 3.48 24.94
C ASN A 391 -6.72 3.07 23.51
N CYS A 392 -5.90 3.86 22.82
CA CYS A 392 -5.45 3.54 21.47
C CYS A 392 -4.59 2.27 21.41
N ARG A 393 -3.94 1.89 22.51
CA ARG A 393 -3.18 0.63 22.62
C ARG A 393 -4.03 -0.60 22.28
N TYR A 394 -5.32 -0.60 22.62
CA TYR A 394 -6.21 -1.73 22.28
C TYR A 394 -6.40 -1.93 20.78
N PHE A 395 -6.10 -0.91 19.99
CA PHE A 395 -6.07 -1.06 18.52
C PHE A 395 -4.82 -1.80 18.02
N SER A 396 -3.74 -1.82 18.84
CA SER A 396 -2.47 -2.49 18.47
C SER A 396 -2.14 -3.67 19.37
N CYS A 397 -2.89 -3.90 20.44
CA CYS A 397 -2.73 -5.08 21.26
C CYS A 397 -4.01 -5.40 22.02
N VAL A 398 -4.52 -6.61 21.86
CA VAL A 398 -5.64 -7.18 22.61
C VAL A 398 -5.16 -8.48 23.26
N PRO A 399 -5.21 -8.58 24.61
CA PRO A 399 -4.80 -9.81 25.28
C PRO A 399 -5.62 -11.01 24.81
N PHE A 400 -4.96 -12.11 24.45
CA PHE A 400 -5.64 -13.28 23.90
C PHE A 400 -5.18 -14.56 24.63
N PRO A 401 -6.08 -15.52 24.85
CA PRO A 401 -7.52 -15.43 24.66
C PRO A 401 -8.19 -14.54 25.73
N TRP A 402 -9.11 -13.65 25.33
CA TRP A 402 -9.75 -12.68 26.26
C TRP A 402 -10.65 -13.32 27.31
N TRP A 403 -11.00 -14.60 27.13
CA TRP A 403 -11.90 -15.38 28.02
C TRP A 403 -11.15 -16.28 29.02
N SER A 404 -9.83 -16.30 29.04
CA SER A 404 -9.01 -17.14 29.89
C SER A 404 -8.01 -16.31 30.69
N ASP A 405 -7.69 -16.71 31.91
CA ASP A 405 -6.62 -16.09 32.69
C ASP A 405 -5.23 -16.43 32.12
N ASN A 406 -5.08 -17.62 31.51
CA ASN A 406 -3.87 -17.99 30.78
C ASN A 406 -3.84 -17.31 29.41
N LYS A 407 -3.18 -16.17 29.33
CA LYS A 407 -2.99 -15.42 28.09
C LYS A 407 -1.81 -15.97 27.29
N TRP A 408 -1.94 -15.95 25.96
CA TRP A 408 -0.81 -16.24 25.08
C TRP A 408 0.14 -15.05 24.96
N TRP A 409 -0.39 -13.83 25.12
CA TRP A 409 0.37 -12.59 25.24
C TRP A 409 -0.39 -11.59 26.11
N HIS A 410 0.35 -10.72 26.72
CA HIS A 410 -0.14 -9.60 27.50
C HIS A 410 0.02 -8.31 26.73
N CYS A 411 -0.72 -7.27 27.11
CA CYS A 411 -0.70 -5.96 26.45
C CYS A 411 -0.41 -4.85 27.48
N ASP A 412 0.23 -5.23 28.57
CA ASP A 412 0.70 -4.34 29.62
C ASP A 412 2.16 -3.91 29.38
N ASP A 413 2.65 -2.99 30.18
CA ASP A 413 4.02 -2.51 30.13
C ASP A 413 4.96 -3.28 31.08
N CYS A 414 4.49 -4.39 31.65
CA CYS A 414 5.26 -5.19 32.60
C CYS A 414 6.50 -5.86 31.99
N ASP A 415 6.53 -6.05 30.67
CA ASP A 415 7.69 -6.62 30.01
C ASP A 415 8.92 -5.66 29.96
N ARG A 416 8.75 -4.40 30.44
CA ARG A 416 9.78 -3.34 30.43
C ARG A 416 10.20 -2.89 31.80
N VAL A 417 9.66 -3.50 32.84
CA VAL A 417 9.98 -3.12 34.21
C VAL A 417 11.43 -3.48 34.55
N THR A 418 12.00 -2.69 35.43
CA THR A 418 13.35 -2.90 35.96
C THR A 418 13.26 -3.14 37.45
N ALA A 419 14.22 -3.89 37.98
CA ALA A 419 14.32 -4.10 39.43
C ALA A 419 15.76 -4.09 39.89
N ASP A 420 15.99 -3.54 41.07
CA ASP A 420 17.23 -3.73 41.80
C ASP A 420 17.14 -5.03 42.59
N LEU A 421 18.18 -5.86 42.50
CA LEU A 421 18.22 -7.20 43.06
C LEU A 421 19.04 -7.20 44.35
N TYR A 422 18.47 -7.80 45.40
CA TYR A 422 19.13 -7.90 46.70
C TYR A 422 19.33 -9.35 47.11
N SER A 423 20.48 -9.65 47.73
CA SER A 423 20.81 -10.96 48.31
C SER A 423 21.51 -10.76 49.65
N SER A 424 21.01 -11.42 50.68
CA SER A 424 21.54 -11.35 52.06
C SER A 424 22.70 -12.33 52.34
N GLY A 425 23.31 -12.88 51.29
CA GLY A 425 24.47 -13.78 51.40
C GLY A 425 24.21 -15.25 51.11
N GLY A 426 23.02 -15.57 50.52
CA GLY A 426 22.69 -16.88 49.98
C GLY A 426 23.09 -17.07 48.52
N ASN A 427 22.82 -18.23 47.95
CA ASN A 427 23.03 -18.52 46.53
C ASN A 427 21.84 -18.05 45.67
N PHE A 428 20.93 -17.27 46.22
CA PHE A 428 19.73 -16.77 45.53
C PHE A 428 19.38 -15.35 45.98
N TYR A 429 18.56 -14.66 45.22
CA TYR A 429 18.04 -13.34 45.55
C TYR A 429 16.92 -13.47 46.60
N ASP A 430 16.92 -12.58 47.59
CA ASP A 430 15.95 -12.59 48.70
C ASP A 430 14.81 -11.61 48.45
N SER A 431 15.13 -10.47 47.88
CA SER A 431 14.18 -9.41 47.59
C SER A 431 14.54 -8.61 46.35
N ILE A 432 13.55 -7.98 45.77
CA ILE A 432 13.70 -7.07 44.66
C ILE A 432 13.01 -5.73 44.94
N SER A 433 13.58 -4.66 44.41
CA SER A 433 12.93 -3.35 44.36
C SER A 433 12.46 -3.13 42.93
N LEU A 434 11.19 -3.48 42.64
CA LEU A 434 10.60 -3.43 41.33
C LEU A 434 10.07 -2.02 41.06
N THR A 435 10.49 -1.42 39.96
CA THR A 435 9.92 -0.17 39.45
C THR A 435 8.76 -0.49 38.53
N CYS A 436 7.54 -0.21 39.00
CA CYS A 436 6.31 -0.41 38.24
C CYS A 436 6.18 0.55 37.05
N PRO A 437 5.32 0.26 36.03
CA PRO A 437 5.11 1.12 34.86
C PRO A 437 4.66 2.54 35.23
N ASN A 438 3.89 2.73 36.30
CA ASN A 438 3.48 4.03 36.85
C ASN A 438 4.57 4.74 37.66
N LYS A 439 5.81 4.22 37.66
CA LYS A 439 6.98 4.69 38.42
C LYS A 439 6.92 4.52 39.92
N GLU A 440 5.89 3.84 40.47
CA GLU A 440 5.90 3.38 41.84
C GLU A 440 6.96 2.29 42.05
N VAL A 441 7.58 2.29 43.21
CA VAL A 441 8.58 1.27 43.59
C VAL A 441 7.98 0.32 44.57
N GLN A 442 7.95 -0.98 44.23
CA GLN A 442 7.44 -2.04 45.07
C GLN A 442 8.61 -2.92 45.59
N PHE A 443 8.65 -3.15 46.89
CA PHE A 443 9.60 -4.08 47.49
C PHE A 443 8.95 -5.45 47.62
N ILE A 444 9.50 -6.46 46.98
CA ILE A 444 8.92 -7.80 46.87
C ILE A 444 9.90 -8.81 47.45
N ASP A 445 9.42 -9.67 48.36
CA ASP A 445 10.14 -10.82 48.85
C ASP A 445 10.04 -11.97 47.86
N VAL A 446 11.19 -12.39 47.32
CA VAL A 446 11.31 -13.44 46.30
C VAL A 446 12.03 -14.68 46.80
N THR A 447 12.21 -14.80 48.12
CA THR A 447 12.91 -15.94 48.74
C THR A 447 12.28 -17.29 48.39
N LYS A 448 10.97 -17.33 48.17
CA LYS A 448 10.22 -18.54 47.82
C LYS A 448 10.57 -19.08 46.43
N ASP A 449 11.00 -18.21 45.52
CA ASP A 449 11.23 -18.57 44.13
C ASP A 449 12.65 -19.07 43.89
N GLN A 450 13.56 -18.93 44.88
CA GLN A 450 14.94 -19.42 44.90
C GLN A 450 15.75 -19.07 43.61
N VAL A 451 15.54 -17.87 43.04
CA VAL A 451 16.17 -17.41 41.79
C VAL A 451 17.66 -17.16 42.05
N GLN A 452 18.52 -17.80 41.26
CA GLN A 452 19.97 -17.75 41.45
C GLN A 452 20.70 -16.80 40.51
N THR A 453 20.13 -16.54 39.34
CA THR A 453 20.78 -15.70 38.32
C THR A 453 19.94 -14.45 38.01
N ALA A 454 20.62 -13.37 37.62
CA ALA A 454 19.94 -12.15 37.18
C ALA A 454 19.09 -12.38 35.91
N GLU A 455 19.52 -13.30 35.07
CA GLU A 455 18.79 -13.66 33.83
C GLU A 455 17.48 -14.37 34.16
N GLU A 456 17.52 -15.35 35.11
CA GLU A 456 16.33 -16.03 35.59
C GLU A 456 15.36 -15.07 36.29
N MET A 457 15.90 -14.08 37.07
CA MET A 457 15.11 -13.02 37.67
C MET A 457 14.45 -12.12 36.63
N SER A 458 15.22 -11.70 35.63
CA SER A 458 14.69 -10.85 34.52
C SER A 458 13.52 -11.51 33.83
N ALA A 459 13.55 -12.82 33.63
CA ALA A 459 12.43 -13.57 33.02
C ALA A 459 11.17 -13.59 33.87
N LYS A 460 11.29 -13.42 35.20
CA LYS A 460 10.15 -13.40 36.13
C LYS A 460 9.64 -11.98 36.46
N LEU A 461 10.37 -10.94 36.15
CA LEU A 461 9.96 -9.56 36.45
C LEU A 461 8.57 -9.19 35.89
N PRO A 462 8.19 -9.60 34.66
CA PRO A 462 6.85 -9.32 34.15
C PRO A 462 5.74 -9.90 35.01
N ASP A 463 5.91 -11.10 35.57
CA ASP A 463 4.93 -11.74 36.43
C ASP A 463 4.82 -11.03 37.79
N TYR A 464 5.97 -10.68 38.39
CA TYR A 464 5.96 -9.87 39.63
C TYR A 464 5.28 -8.49 39.41
N CYS A 465 5.49 -7.88 38.25
CA CYS A 465 4.81 -6.65 37.93
C CYS A 465 3.30 -6.81 37.87
N ARG A 466 2.79 -7.85 37.21
CA ARG A 466 1.34 -8.14 37.12
C ARG A 466 0.73 -8.46 38.44
N ASP A 467 1.50 -9.10 39.35
CA ASP A 467 1.02 -9.53 40.67
C ASP A 467 1.08 -8.41 41.71
N PHE A 468 2.07 -7.50 41.63
CA PHE A 468 2.35 -6.59 42.75
C PHE A 468 2.19 -5.11 42.39
N CYS A 469 2.22 -4.71 41.10
CA CYS A 469 2.01 -3.32 40.70
C CYS A 469 0.51 -2.98 40.71
N SER A 470 0.16 -1.83 41.30
CA SER A 470 -1.23 -1.33 41.31
C SER A 470 -1.74 -0.96 39.93
N GLU A 471 -0.83 -0.51 39.06
CA GLU A 471 -1.08 -0.16 37.67
C GLU A 471 -0.01 -0.81 36.79
N VAL A 472 -0.45 -1.61 35.82
CA VAL A 472 0.42 -2.33 34.89
C VAL A 472 0.65 -1.57 33.58
N PHE A 473 0.24 -0.33 33.55
CA PHE A 473 0.40 0.56 32.37
C PHE A 473 1.13 1.83 32.78
N SER A 474 2.02 2.29 31.92
CA SER A 474 2.64 3.60 32.04
C SER A 474 1.62 4.70 31.75
N ASN A 475 1.53 5.68 32.66
CA ASN A 475 0.72 6.89 32.48
C ASN A 475 1.39 7.86 31.52
#